data_2db48940210fb88b1ca42a13709186f2
#
_entry.id   2db48940210fb88b1ca42a13709186f2
#
_cell.length_a   1.000
_cell.length_b   1.000
_cell.length_c   1.000
_cell.angle_alpha   90.00
_cell.angle_beta   90.00
_cell.angle_gamma   90.00
#
_symmetry.space_group_name_H-M   'P 1'
#
loop_
_entity.id
_entity.type
_entity.pdbx_description
1 polymer ?
#
loop_
_entity_poly.entity_id
_entity_poly.type
_entity_poly.pdbx_seq_one_letter_code
_entity_poly.pdbx_strand_id
1 'polypeptide(L)'
;MTMPREDAGNVDDQDAGMRLVHLLRAVTVELDRMGERFAAAHALHPTDVRALICLLDSARTGAPATPGTLGTQLGLNSAGTTAVVDRLERLGHVRRERDTRDRRRVLLKVDESAVTLGWSFFGPLIQDIVALMGRYDTTEQATIERFLSDVHKAVTEG
;
A
#
# COMPACT_ATOMS: atom_id res chain seq x y z
N MET A 1 -32.20 -32.98 -32.08
CA MET A 1 -31.94 -31.53 -32.09
C MET A 1 -31.48 -31.15 -30.66
N THR A 2 -30.17 -31.26 -30.49
CA THR A 2 -29.52 -31.12 -29.17
C THR A 2 -29.17 -29.64 -28.98
N MET A 3 -29.76 -29.00 -27.97
CA MET A 3 -29.43 -27.64 -27.56
C MET A 3 -28.04 -27.58 -26.88
N PRO A 4 -27.21 -26.55 -27.10
CA PRO A 4 -25.87 -26.45 -26.50
C PRO A 4 -25.97 -26.06 -25.03
N ARG A 5 -25.21 -26.79 -24.22
CA ARG A 5 -24.96 -26.53 -22.77
C ARG A 5 -23.74 -25.59 -22.59
N GLU A 6 -23.79 -24.37 -23.10
CA GLU A 6 -22.66 -23.44 -22.98
C GLU A 6 -22.86 -22.31 -21.96
N ASP A 7 -24.03 -22.18 -21.31
CA ASP A 7 -24.36 -20.99 -20.50
C ASP A 7 -24.16 -21.18 -18.98
N ALA A 8 -24.03 -22.42 -18.49
CA ALA A 8 -23.92 -22.65 -17.04
C ALA A 8 -22.53 -22.36 -16.47
N GLY A 9 -21.45 -22.50 -17.24
CA GLY A 9 -20.08 -22.24 -16.80
C GLY A 9 -19.76 -20.76 -16.67
N ASN A 10 -20.37 -19.92 -17.49
CA ASN A 10 -20.08 -18.48 -17.52
C ASN A 10 -20.73 -17.71 -16.34
N VAL A 11 -21.87 -18.18 -15.85
CA VAL A 11 -22.56 -17.54 -14.69
C VAL A 11 -21.83 -17.86 -13.38
N ASP A 12 -21.32 -19.07 -13.23
CA ASP A 12 -20.60 -19.52 -12.03
C ASP A 12 -19.22 -18.82 -11.90
N ASP A 13 -18.53 -18.61 -13.02
CA ASP A 13 -17.25 -17.89 -13.09
C ASP A 13 -17.42 -16.38 -12.81
N GLN A 14 -18.47 -15.74 -13.32
CA GLN A 14 -18.78 -14.36 -13.02
C GLN A 14 -19.11 -14.16 -11.53
N ASP A 15 -19.83 -15.09 -10.93
CA ASP A 15 -20.20 -15.07 -9.52
C ASP A 15 -18.95 -15.27 -8.62
N ALA A 16 -18.00 -16.13 -9.03
CA ALA A 16 -16.72 -16.31 -8.35
C ALA A 16 -15.87 -15.04 -8.40
N GLY A 17 -15.76 -14.40 -9.57
CA GLY A 17 -15.05 -13.15 -9.74
C GLY A 17 -15.63 -12.02 -8.89
N MET A 18 -16.95 -11.89 -8.84
CA MET A 18 -17.61 -10.89 -8.00
C MET A 18 -17.40 -11.13 -6.50
N ARG A 19 -17.35 -12.38 -6.04
CA ARG A 19 -17.00 -12.71 -4.65
C ARG A 19 -15.59 -12.18 -4.29
N LEU A 20 -14.60 -12.36 -5.18
CA LEU A 20 -13.25 -11.84 -4.98
C LEU A 20 -13.23 -10.31 -4.94
N VAL A 21 -13.96 -9.62 -5.80
CA VAL A 21 -14.10 -8.16 -5.77
C VAL A 21 -14.69 -7.69 -4.43
N HIS A 22 -15.72 -8.36 -3.93
CA HIS A 22 -16.30 -8.02 -2.63
C HIS A 22 -15.33 -8.24 -1.46
N LEU A 23 -14.53 -9.32 -1.50
CA LEU A 23 -13.52 -9.60 -0.48
C LEU A 23 -12.39 -8.56 -0.52
N LEU A 24 -11.88 -8.22 -1.70
CA LEU A 24 -10.87 -7.16 -1.85
C LEU A 24 -11.37 -5.84 -1.29
N ARG A 25 -12.61 -5.44 -1.63
CA ARG A 25 -13.20 -4.22 -1.10
C ARG A 25 -13.33 -4.28 0.43
N ALA A 26 -13.78 -5.38 0.99
CA ALA A 26 -13.91 -5.53 2.45
C ALA A 26 -12.55 -5.41 3.14
N VAL A 27 -11.52 -6.06 2.61
CA VAL A 27 -10.14 -5.96 3.13
C VAL A 27 -9.64 -4.52 3.03
N THR A 28 -9.82 -3.83 1.91
CA THR A 28 -9.41 -2.43 1.73
C THR A 28 -10.05 -1.53 2.77
N VAL A 29 -11.37 -1.66 2.99
CA VAL A 29 -12.10 -0.86 4.00
C VAL A 29 -11.54 -1.08 5.40
N GLU A 30 -11.23 -2.32 5.79
CA GLU A 30 -10.68 -2.59 7.13
C GLU A 30 -9.23 -2.11 7.28
N LEU A 31 -8.41 -2.19 6.23
CA LEU A 31 -7.06 -1.64 6.23
C LEU A 31 -7.07 -0.10 6.33
N ASP A 32 -7.98 0.57 5.62
CA ASP A 32 -8.15 2.02 5.72
C ASP A 32 -8.57 2.43 7.14
N ARG A 33 -9.55 1.75 7.74
CA ARG A 33 -9.94 1.99 9.13
C ARG A 33 -8.81 1.78 10.12
N MET A 34 -7.97 0.80 9.86
CA MET A 34 -6.79 0.53 10.69
C MET A 34 -5.77 1.67 10.58
N GLY A 35 -5.54 2.19 9.38
CA GLY A 35 -4.72 3.37 9.13
C GLY A 35 -5.27 4.63 9.82
N GLU A 36 -6.59 4.84 9.81
CA GLU A 36 -7.25 5.95 10.52
C GLU A 36 -7.07 5.84 12.05
N ARG A 37 -7.23 4.63 12.62
CA ARG A 37 -6.98 4.40 14.06
C ARG A 37 -5.53 4.67 14.43
N PHE A 38 -4.59 4.24 13.60
CA PHE A 38 -3.17 4.52 13.81
C PHE A 38 -2.89 6.03 13.77
N ALA A 39 -3.42 6.73 12.77
CA ALA A 39 -3.30 8.17 12.63
C ALA A 39 -3.82 8.90 13.88
N ALA A 40 -5.02 8.56 14.32
CA ALA A 40 -5.64 9.16 15.52
C ALA A 40 -4.82 8.90 16.80
N ALA A 41 -4.30 7.69 16.97
CA ALA A 41 -3.50 7.32 18.15
C ALA A 41 -2.15 8.05 18.23
N HIS A 42 -1.61 8.52 17.10
CA HIS A 42 -0.26 9.09 17.00
C HIS A 42 -0.24 10.56 16.56
N ALA A 43 -1.36 11.25 16.63
CA ALA A 43 -1.52 12.65 16.21
C ALA A 43 -1.07 12.89 14.75
N LEU A 44 -1.30 11.89 13.89
CA LEU A 44 -1.06 11.93 12.45
C LEU A 44 -2.36 12.21 11.70
N HIS A 45 -2.23 12.75 10.51
CA HIS A 45 -3.33 12.79 9.55
C HIS A 45 -3.35 11.47 8.72
N PRO A 46 -4.51 10.97 8.25
CA PRO A 46 -4.54 9.78 7.39
C PRO A 46 -3.62 9.88 6.16
N THR A 47 -3.47 11.08 5.59
CA THR A 47 -2.53 11.33 4.49
C THR A 47 -1.06 11.14 4.89
N ASP A 48 -0.71 11.40 6.16
CA ASP A 48 0.64 11.19 6.68
C ASP A 48 0.97 9.70 6.74
N VAL A 49 0.02 8.90 7.17
CA VAL A 49 0.18 7.44 7.20
C VAL A 49 0.38 6.88 5.79
N ARG A 50 -0.41 7.33 4.80
CA ARG A 50 -0.22 6.96 3.39
C ARG A 50 1.14 7.41 2.86
N ALA A 51 1.58 8.60 3.22
CA ALA A 51 2.91 9.10 2.84
C ALA A 51 4.03 8.20 3.40
N LEU A 52 3.95 7.82 4.68
CA LEU A 52 4.92 6.92 5.30
C LEU A 52 4.94 5.55 4.60
N ILE A 53 3.78 4.97 4.27
CA ILE A 53 3.69 3.72 3.52
C ILE A 53 4.35 3.84 2.15
N CYS A 54 4.06 4.89 1.37
CA CYS A 54 4.69 5.14 0.06
C CYS A 54 6.22 5.26 0.17
N LEU A 55 6.72 5.94 1.21
CA LEU A 55 8.15 6.10 1.44
C LEU A 55 8.82 4.79 1.85
N LEU A 56 8.18 3.97 2.67
CA LEU A 56 8.66 2.63 3.06
C LEU A 56 8.70 1.69 1.85
N ASP A 57 7.69 1.71 0.99
CA ASP A 57 7.67 0.92 -0.24
C ASP A 57 8.75 1.35 -1.21
N SER A 58 9.00 2.65 -1.35
CA SER A 58 10.11 3.18 -2.15
C SER A 58 11.46 2.70 -1.61
N ALA A 59 11.65 2.70 -0.29
CA ALA A 59 12.86 2.19 0.34
C ALA A 59 13.04 0.69 0.10
N ARG A 60 11.98 -0.10 0.18
CA ARG A 60 11.99 -1.55 -0.06
C ARG A 60 12.35 -1.90 -1.51
N THR A 61 11.89 -1.12 -2.47
CA THR A 61 12.16 -1.33 -3.90
C THR A 61 13.44 -0.67 -4.38
N GLY A 62 14.12 0.11 -3.53
CA GLY A 62 15.30 0.89 -3.90
C GLY A 62 14.98 2.10 -4.80
N ALA A 63 13.71 2.45 -4.96
CA ALA A 63 13.30 3.60 -5.74
C ALA A 63 13.59 4.91 -4.98
N PRO A 64 14.10 5.96 -5.67
CA PRO A 64 14.36 7.24 -5.01
C PRO A 64 13.06 7.94 -4.66
N ALA A 65 12.81 8.15 -3.36
CA ALA A 65 11.67 8.89 -2.87
C ALA A 65 12.00 10.40 -2.82
N THR A 66 11.34 11.18 -3.63
CA THR A 66 11.45 12.64 -3.65
C THR A 66 10.09 13.28 -3.32
N PRO A 67 10.02 14.58 -2.93
CA PRO A 67 8.74 15.25 -2.77
C PRO A 67 7.85 15.14 -4.01
N GLY A 68 8.43 15.23 -5.21
CA GLY A 68 7.70 15.11 -6.47
C GLY A 68 7.09 13.73 -6.67
N THR A 69 7.87 12.65 -6.48
CA THR A 69 7.36 11.27 -6.60
C THR A 69 6.30 10.98 -5.55
N LEU A 70 6.50 11.45 -4.31
CA LEU A 70 5.51 11.29 -3.24
C LEU A 70 4.20 12.02 -3.57
N GLY A 71 4.28 13.26 -4.05
CA GLY A 71 3.10 14.03 -4.46
C GLY A 71 2.28 13.32 -5.54
N THR A 72 2.95 12.77 -6.55
CA THR A 72 2.29 11.97 -7.61
C THR A 72 1.59 10.74 -7.01
N GLN A 73 2.26 9.98 -6.15
CA GLN A 73 1.69 8.79 -5.51
C GLN A 73 0.48 9.10 -4.62
N LEU A 74 0.48 10.27 -3.97
CA LEU A 74 -0.62 10.70 -3.09
C LEU A 74 -1.73 11.48 -3.82
N GLY A 75 -1.54 11.80 -5.10
CA GLY A 75 -2.45 12.68 -5.85
C GLY A 75 -2.48 14.11 -5.30
N LEU A 76 -1.37 14.60 -4.74
CA LEU A 76 -1.26 15.94 -4.15
C LEU A 76 -0.50 16.89 -5.08
N ASN A 77 -0.89 18.16 -5.03
CA ASN A 77 -0.10 19.25 -5.60
C ASN A 77 1.14 19.57 -4.74
N SER A 78 2.03 20.42 -5.24
CA SER A 78 3.28 20.78 -4.55
C SER A 78 3.06 21.35 -3.15
N ALA A 79 2.05 22.18 -2.95
CA ALA A 79 1.74 22.78 -1.65
C ALA A 79 1.25 21.73 -0.64
N GLY A 80 0.36 20.83 -1.07
CA GLY A 80 -0.13 19.72 -0.26
C GLY A 80 0.99 18.75 0.12
N THR A 81 1.86 18.42 -0.84
CA THR A 81 3.02 17.56 -0.60
C THR A 81 3.99 18.19 0.40
N THR A 82 4.30 19.48 0.24
CA THR A 82 5.16 20.22 1.17
C THR A 82 4.58 20.19 2.57
N ALA A 83 3.28 20.46 2.73
CA ALA A 83 2.62 20.46 4.03
C ALA A 83 2.69 19.08 4.73
N VAL A 84 2.52 17.98 4.00
CA VAL A 84 2.66 16.62 4.53
C VAL A 84 4.10 16.36 4.96
N VAL A 85 5.08 16.66 4.09
CA VAL A 85 6.50 16.41 4.40
C VAL A 85 6.97 17.25 5.58
N ASP A 86 6.61 18.53 5.64
CA ASP A 86 6.99 19.43 6.75
C ASP A 86 6.39 18.97 8.09
N ARG A 87 5.16 18.46 8.07
CA ARG A 87 4.52 17.89 9.27
C ARG A 87 5.23 16.63 9.73
N LEU A 88 5.51 15.69 8.81
CA LEU A 88 6.24 14.47 9.12
C LEU A 88 7.66 14.73 9.62
N GLU A 89 8.34 15.72 9.05
CA GLU A 89 9.67 16.12 9.49
C GLU A 89 9.65 16.76 10.88
N ARG A 90 8.69 17.65 11.16
CA ARG A 90 8.49 18.25 12.49
C ARG A 90 8.17 17.19 13.57
N LEU A 91 7.47 16.12 13.20
CA LEU A 91 7.17 15.00 14.10
C LEU A 91 8.33 14.00 14.22
N GLY A 92 9.43 14.21 13.47
CA GLY A 92 10.59 13.31 13.48
C GLY A 92 10.39 11.98 12.76
N HIS A 93 9.38 11.87 11.91
CA HIS A 93 9.08 10.63 11.18
C HIS A 93 9.78 10.53 9.84
N VAL A 94 10.14 11.66 9.25
CA VAL A 94 10.82 11.77 7.96
C VAL A 94 11.93 12.81 8.06
N ARG A 95 13.01 12.61 7.32
CA ARG A 95 14.07 13.60 7.13
C ARG A 95 14.35 13.83 5.65
N ARG A 96 14.76 15.05 5.33
CA ARG A 96 15.24 15.41 3.99
C ARG A 96 16.74 15.20 3.92
N GLU A 97 17.20 14.48 2.91
CA GLU A 97 18.62 14.28 2.63
C GLU A 97 18.93 14.73 1.20
N ARG A 98 20.11 15.32 0.98
CA ARG A 98 20.58 15.58 -0.38
C ARG A 98 21.05 14.28 -1.01
N ASP A 99 20.64 14.04 -2.25
CA ASP A 99 21.10 12.88 -3.00
C ASP A 99 22.62 12.97 -3.24
N THR A 100 23.34 11.91 -2.93
CA THR A 100 24.80 11.85 -3.13
C THR A 100 25.20 11.79 -4.59
N ARG A 101 24.30 11.31 -5.48
CA ARG A 101 24.54 11.18 -6.92
C ARG A 101 24.13 12.46 -7.68
N ASP A 102 23.07 13.10 -7.25
CA ASP A 102 22.58 14.36 -7.82
C ASP A 102 22.20 15.33 -6.69
N ARG A 103 23.11 16.22 -6.35
CA ARG A 103 22.96 17.22 -5.28
C ARG A 103 21.78 18.19 -5.46
N ARG A 104 21.16 18.22 -6.66
CA ARG A 104 19.95 19.02 -6.93
C ARG A 104 18.70 18.32 -6.42
N ARG A 105 18.77 17.02 -6.16
CA ARG A 105 17.65 16.22 -5.68
C ARG A 105 17.63 16.17 -4.16
N VAL A 106 16.44 16.30 -3.60
CA VAL A 106 16.15 16.05 -2.20
C VAL A 106 15.46 14.69 -2.11
N LEU A 107 16.02 13.81 -1.30
CA LEU A 107 15.44 12.51 -0.98
C LEU A 107 14.71 12.59 0.35
N LEU A 108 13.61 11.88 0.46
CA LEU A 108 12.85 11.68 1.68
C LEU A 108 13.20 10.32 2.28
N LYS A 109 13.58 10.32 3.55
CA LYS A 109 13.92 9.11 4.30
C LYS A 109 13.00 8.98 5.50
N VAL A 110 12.44 7.80 5.70
CA VAL A 110 11.69 7.49 6.92
C VAL A 110 12.69 7.27 8.06
N ASP A 111 12.39 7.85 9.21
CA ASP A 111 13.19 7.66 10.41
C ASP A 111 12.92 6.29 11.04
N GLU A 112 13.93 5.70 11.70
CA GLU A 112 13.82 4.39 12.34
C GLU A 112 12.74 4.37 13.44
N SER A 113 12.55 5.48 14.13
CA SER A 113 11.49 5.61 15.13
C SER A 113 10.10 5.46 14.52
N ALA A 114 9.87 6.00 13.33
CA ALA A 114 8.61 5.86 12.60
C ALA A 114 8.41 4.41 12.10
N VAL A 115 9.48 3.74 11.65
CA VAL A 115 9.45 2.32 11.29
C VAL A 115 9.06 1.47 12.50
N THR A 116 9.71 1.68 13.65
CA THR A 116 9.43 0.98 14.90
C THR A 116 7.98 1.20 15.35
N LEU A 117 7.50 2.44 15.29
CA LEU A 117 6.13 2.80 15.63
C LEU A 117 5.13 2.07 14.71
N GLY A 118 5.35 2.07 13.40
CA GLY A 118 4.54 1.35 12.44
C GLY A 118 4.51 -0.15 12.73
N TRP A 119 5.66 -0.77 13.02
CA TRP A 119 5.74 -2.18 13.39
C TRP A 119 5.01 -2.52 14.69
N SER A 120 5.04 -1.65 15.69
CA SER A 120 4.33 -1.89 16.94
C SER A 120 2.81 -1.97 16.75
N PHE A 121 2.27 -1.28 15.74
CA PHE A 121 0.83 -1.24 15.46
C PHE A 121 0.41 -2.24 14.38
N PHE A 122 1.11 -2.28 13.25
CA PHE A 122 0.75 -3.14 12.10
C PHE A 122 1.41 -4.52 12.12
N GLY A 123 2.48 -4.68 12.90
CA GLY A 123 3.26 -5.92 12.97
C GLY A 123 2.44 -7.15 13.28
N PRO A 124 1.52 -7.15 14.27
CA PRO A 124 0.66 -8.29 14.55
C PRO A 124 -0.16 -8.74 13.33
N LEU A 125 -0.80 -7.80 12.62
CA LEU A 125 -1.55 -8.12 11.40
C LEU A 125 -0.65 -8.68 10.30
N ILE A 126 0.55 -8.10 10.11
CA ILE A 126 1.51 -8.59 9.12
C ILE A 126 1.93 -10.02 9.44
N GLN A 127 2.21 -10.32 10.71
CA GLN A 127 2.57 -11.67 11.15
C GLN A 127 1.42 -12.66 10.94
N ASP A 128 0.18 -12.27 11.21
CA ASP A 128 -1.00 -13.09 10.97
C ASP A 128 -1.18 -13.38 9.48
N ILE A 129 -1.01 -12.39 8.60
CA ILE A 129 -1.08 -12.57 7.14
C ILE A 129 0.03 -13.53 6.66
N VAL A 130 1.26 -13.35 7.15
CA VAL A 130 2.38 -14.25 6.81
C VAL A 130 2.09 -15.67 7.29
N ALA A 131 1.56 -15.85 8.49
CA ALA A 131 1.17 -17.16 9.01
C ALA A 131 0.03 -17.81 8.20
N LEU A 132 -0.94 -17.01 7.74
CA LEU A 132 -2.00 -17.49 6.84
C LEU A 132 -1.43 -18.01 5.52
N MET A 133 -0.41 -17.35 4.96
CA MET A 133 0.23 -17.80 3.72
C MET A 133 0.86 -19.19 3.86
N GLY A 134 1.26 -19.61 5.05
CA GLY A 134 1.76 -20.96 5.32
C GLY A 134 0.71 -22.08 5.13
N ARG A 135 -0.56 -21.76 4.95
CA ARG A 135 -1.64 -22.71 4.64
C ARG A 135 -1.76 -23.04 3.15
N TYR A 136 -1.08 -22.27 2.33
CA TYR A 136 -1.08 -22.39 0.87
C TYR A 136 0.24 -23.00 0.42
N ASP A 137 0.19 -23.90 -0.54
CA ASP A 137 1.41 -24.44 -1.16
C ASP A 137 2.09 -23.40 -2.06
N THR A 138 3.28 -23.71 -2.56
CA THR A 138 4.09 -22.77 -3.36
C THR A 138 3.38 -22.35 -4.65
N THR A 139 2.60 -23.23 -5.27
CA THR A 139 1.86 -22.95 -6.50
C THR A 139 0.68 -22.04 -6.23
N GLU A 140 -0.03 -22.28 -5.14
CA GLU A 140 -1.14 -21.43 -4.69
C GLU A 140 -0.63 -20.03 -4.29
N GLN A 141 0.49 -19.95 -3.57
CA GLN A 141 1.12 -18.66 -3.20
C GLN A 141 1.51 -17.87 -4.45
N ALA A 142 2.13 -18.49 -5.45
CA ALA A 142 2.48 -17.85 -6.71
C ALA A 142 1.23 -17.35 -7.48
N THR A 143 0.13 -18.07 -7.40
CA THR A 143 -1.15 -17.68 -8.02
C THR A 143 -1.75 -16.47 -7.30
N ILE A 144 -1.73 -16.46 -5.96
CA ILE A 144 -2.21 -15.32 -5.14
C ILE A 144 -1.36 -14.09 -5.42
N GLU A 145 -0.03 -14.23 -5.44
CA GLU A 145 0.89 -13.12 -5.72
C GLU A 145 0.62 -12.51 -7.10
N ARG A 146 0.49 -13.34 -8.14
CA ARG A 146 0.16 -12.89 -9.49
C ARG A 146 -1.17 -12.16 -9.52
N PHE A 147 -2.23 -12.73 -8.93
CA PHE A 147 -3.55 -12.11 -8.89
C PHE A 147 -3.52 -10.73 -8.21
N LEU A 148 -2.89 -10.63 -7.04
CA LEU A 148 -2.77 -9.35 -6.33
C LEU A 148 -1.93 -8.33 -7.10
N SER A 149 -0.88 -8.78 -7.80
CA SER A 149 -0.07 -7.92 -8.66
C SER A 149 -0.86 -7.38 -9.85
N ASP A 150 -1.67 -8.22 -10.49
CA ASP A 150 -2.53 -7.81 -11.60
C ASP A 150 -3.63 -6.85 -11.14
N VAL A 151 -4.24 -7.08 -9.97
CA VAL A 151 -5.21 -6.15 -9.37
C VAL A 151 -4.55 -4.80 -9.06
N HIS A 152 -3.37 -4.82 -8.43
CA HIS A 152 -2.63 -3.59 -8.13
C HIS A 152 -2.34 -2.79 -9.39
N LYS A 153 -1.87 -3.45 -10.45
CA LYS A 153 -1.61 -2.82 -11.75
C LYS A 153 -2.89 -2.22 -12.35
N ALA A 154 -3.99 -2.95 -12.36
CA ALA A 154 -5.27 -2.46 -12.89
C ALA A 154 -5.77 -1.21 -12.16
N VAL A 155 -5.57 -1.12 -10.83
CA VAL A 155 -5.99 0.03 -10.02
C VAL A 155 -5.06 1.24 -10.22
N THR A 156 -3.77 1.03 -10.52
CA THR A 156 -2.78 2.11 -10.65
C THR A 156 -2.68 2.68 -12.06
N GLU A 157 -3.06 1.92 -13.09
CA GLU A 157 -2.97 2.31 -14.50
C GLU A 157 -4.33 2.71 -15.12
N GLY A 158 -5.45 2.50 -14.42
CA GLY A 158 -6.81 2.88 -14.84
C GLY A 158 -7.18 4.26 -14.33
#